data_14d85eb501364d870c03ac3974532215
#
_entry.id   14d85eb501364d870c03ac3974532215
#
_cell.length_a   1.000
_cell.length_b   1.000
_cell.length_c   1.000
_cell.angle_alpha   90.00
_cell.angle_beta   90.00
_cell.angle_gamma   90.00
#
_symmetry.space_group_name_H-M   'P 1'
#
loop_
_entity.id
_entity.type
_entity.pdbx_description
1 polymer ?
#
loop_
_entity_poly.entity_id
_entity_poly.type
_entity_poly.pdbx_seq_one_letter_code
_entity_poly.pdbx_strand_id
1 'polypeptide(L)'
;MIDGHNYLLVSYWDAGQVLLNIDNPAAPQFVGDSDFSSPDPETGFQIAEGNSHQGYWSSDGKYVLSTDEDFSPTRTLCQITSGPNAGATGCGEFGWTMPLGASPVEGATVFGGSGCDTDLNGNGVSDRAEVPSAASTGATIVVFSRGSCFFSDKVATGEAAGYPVVAIGNSHSGSRNGLVADAFLCGGQGSPVAGTAKGVCIGHRGMHQLFNDAPAYAAPEGYVAGGDLPAIGTLGATLRAQGGVFDGWGYVHLHDATDPNLPELDTYAIPEALDPAYATGFGNLTVHEVKTDPRFKKNLAYFSYYAAGLRVASFGPGGIQEIGHYIAEGGNDFWGVFPLCTGQCQLNDRDQGRGNDNAKRPLLLMSDRDSGLWILRYTGKE
;
A
#
# COMPACT_ATOMS: atom_id res chain seq x y z
N MET A 1 -9.03 -19.99 -17.37
CA MET A 1 -8.44 -21.34 -17.20
C MET A 1 -7.09 -21.30 -17.87
N ILE A 2 -6.04 -21.59 -17.14
CA ILE A 2 -4.65 -21.63 -17.64
C ILE A 2 -4.17 -23.06 -17.41
N ASP A 3 -3.60 -23.68 -18.43
CA ASP A 3 -3.11 -25.09 -18.41
C ASP A 3 -4.10 -26.12 -17.84
N GLY A 4 -5.40 -25.88 -18.04
CA GLY A 4 -6.46 -26.75 -17.57
C GLY A 4 -6.92 -26.49 -16.14
N HIS A 5 -6.33 -25.53 -15.43
CA HIS A 5 -6.67 -25.16 -14.06
C HIS A 5 -7.40 -23.80 -13.99
N ASN A 6 -8.17 -23.63 -12.93
CA ASN A 6 -8.83 -22.39 -12.61
C ASN A 6 -8.01 -21.64 -11.54
N TYR A 7 -7.66 -20.41 -11.83
CA TYR A 7 -6.93 -19.56 -10.90
C TYR A 7 -7.75 -18.33 -10.52
N LEU A 8 -7.56 -17.88 -9.29
CA LEU A 8 -8.03 -16.60 -8.76
C LEU A 8 -6.82 -15.73 -8.46
N LEU A 9 -6.81 -14.55 -9.03
CA LEU A 9 -5.88 -13.49 -8.70
C LEU A 9 -6.55 -12.59 -7.67
N VAL A 10 -5.88 -12.38 -6.55
CA VAL A 10 -6.38 -11.56 -5.44
C VAL A 10 -5.43 -10.40 -5.23
N SER A 11 -5.91 -9.19 -5.42
CA SER A 11 -5.19 -7.99 -5.01
C SER A 11 -5.24 -7.89 -3.49
N TYR A 12 -4.09 -7.90 -2.84
CA TYR A 12 -3.97 -7.96 -1.39
C TYR A 12 -3.24 -6.73 -0.82
N TRP A 13 -3.56 -5.57 -1.33
CA TRP A 13 -3.05 -4.26 -0.92
C TRP A 13 -1.50 -4.25 -0.81
N ASP A 14 -0.96 -4.00 0.38
CA ASP A 14 0.50 -3.92 0.60
C ASP A 14 1.26 -5.25 0.40
N ALA A 15 0.55 -6.36 0.22
CA ALA A 15 1.14 -7.67 -0.05
C ALA A 15 1.11 -8.07 -1.55
N GLY A 16 0.78 -7.12 -2.43
CA GLY A 16 0.79 -7.38 -3.88
C GLY A 16 -0.36 -8.24 -4.40
N GLN A 17 -0.09 -9.06 -5.40
CA GLN A 17 -1.04 -9.96 -6.04
C GLN A 17 -0.84 -11.39 -5.55
N VAL A 18 -1.90 -12.03 -5.06
CA VAL A 18 -1.86 -13.44 -4.60
C VAL A 18 -2.56 -14.33 -5.61
N LEU A 19 -1.91 -15.43 -5.99
CA LEU A 19 -2.42 -16.41 -6.93
C LEU A 19 -2.90 -17.65 -6.19
N LEU A 20 -4.18 -18.01 -6.37
CA LEU A 20 -4.80 -19.19 -5.80
C LEU A 20 -5.29 -20.12 -6.90
N ASN A 21 -5.03 -21.43 -6.76
CA ASN A 21 -5.75 -22.45 -7.53
C ASN A 21 -7.13 -22.65 -6.90
N ILE A 22 -8.16 -22.54 -7.71
CA ILE A 22 -9.57 -22.66 -7.31
C ILE A 22 -10.30 -23.77 -8.09
N ASP A 23 -9.61 -24.83 -8.50
CA ASP A 23 -10.27 -25.99 -9.09
C ASP A 23 -11.30 -26.59 -8.12
N ASN A 24 -11.01 -26.52 -6.83
CA ASN A 24 -12.01 -26.70 -5.78
C ASN A 24 -12.22 -25.36 -5.06
N PRO A 25 -13.26 -24.58 -5.40
CA PRO A 25 -13.48 -23.26 -4.81
C PRO A 25 -13.83 -23.29 -3.32
N ALA A 26 -14.20 -24.44 -2.77
CA ALA A 26 -14.40 -24.63 -1.33
C ALA A 26 -13.10 -24.83 -0.54
N ALA A 27 -11.99 -25.07 -1.24
CA ALA A 27 -10.67 -25.26 -0.65
C ALA A 27 -9.59 -24.67 -1.58
N PRO A 28 -9.50 -23.33 -1.71
CA PRO A 28 -8.48 -22.68 -2.51
C PRO A 28 -7.08 -23.06 -2.04
N GLN A 29 -6.16 -23.24 -2.98
CA GLN A 29 -4.77 -23.57 -2.68
C GLN A 29 -3.88 -22.40 -3.10
N PHE A 30 -3.00 -21.98 -2.20
CA PHE A 30 -1.97 -20.99 -2.52
C PHE A 30 -1.03 -21.54 -3.59
N VAL A 31 -0.69 -20.71 -4.58
CA VAL A 31 0.19 -21.07 -5.70
C VAL A 31 1.45 -20.19 -5.67
N GLY A 32 1.30 -18.92 -5.46
CA GLY A 32 2.38 -17.94 -5.40
C GLY A 32 1.82 -16.53 -5.22
N ASP A 33 2.69 -15.58 -5.11
CA ASP A 33 2.36 -14.16 -4.99
C ASP A 33 3.43 -13.29 -5.64
N SER A 34 3.12 -12.02 -5.87
CA SER A 34 4.09 -11.00 -6.21
C SER A 34 4.55 -10.28 -4.95
N ASP A 35 5.83 -9.89 -4.92
CA ASP A 35 6.36 -8.98 -3.93
C ASP A 35 6.62 -7.61 -4.57
N PHE A 36 6.53 -6.55 -3.78
CA PHE A 36 7.02 -5.25 -4.21
C PHE A 36 8.54 -5.21 -4.14
N SER A 37 9.15 -4.65 -5.19
CA SER A 37 10.60 -4.48 -5.24
C SER A 37 11.10 -3.57 -4.12
N SER A 38 12.19 -3.93 -3.45
CA SER A 38 12.83 -3.11 -2.41
C SER A 38 14.34 -2.99 -2.70
N PRO A 39 14.86 -1.81 -3.01
CA PRO A 39 14.16 -0.51 -3.03
C PRO A 39 13.10 -0.44 -4.12
N ASP A 40 12.11 0.44 -3.90
CA ASP A 40 11.12 0.79 -4.89
C ASP A 40 11.78 1.33 -6.16
N PRO A 41 11.45 0.83 -7.36
CA PRO A 41 12.14 1.19 -8.59
C PRO A 41 11.92 2.65 -9.03
N GLU A 42 10.80 3.25 -8.65
CA GLU A 42 10.45 4.61 -9.07
C GLU A 42 10.98 5.67 -8.10
N THR A 43 10.88 5.42 -6.80
CA THR A 43 11.25 6.38 -5.75
C THR A 43 12.61 6.11 -5.14
N GLY A 44 13.11 4.87 -5.22
CA GLY A 44 14.33 4.42 -4.55
C GLY A 44 14.18 4.22 -3.05
N PHE A 45 12.97 4.26 -2.50
CA PHE A 45 12.74 4.00 -1.08
C PHE A 45 12.88 2.51 -0.77
N GLN A 46 13.49 2.19 0.39
CA GLN A 46 13.81 0.79 0.74
C GLN A 46 12.60 -0.03 1.13
N ILE A 47 11.53 0.62 1.60
CA ILE A 47 10.25 -0.03 1.80
C ILE A 47 9.34 0.56 0.73
N ALA A 48 8.98 -0.27 -0.24
CA ALA A 48 8.00 0.12 -1.24
C ALA A 48 6.66 0.41 -0.57
N GLU A 49 5.91 1.35 -1.11
CA GLU A 49 4.51 1.47 -0.80
C GLU A 49 3.77 0.36 -1.54
N GLY A 50 2.67 -0.09 -1.06
CA GLY A 50 1.91 -1.14 -1.70
C GLY A 50 0.73 -0.55 -2.48
N ASN A 51 -0.48 -0.76 -1.95
CA ASN A 51 -1.75 -0.28 -2.51
C ASN A 51 -2.25 -1.09 -3.72
N SER A 52 -1.82 -2.35 -3.87
CA SER A 52 -2.27 -3.21 -4.97
C SER A 52 -3.78 -3.39 -4.94
N HIS A 53 -4.47 -2.69 -5.84
CA HIS A 53 -5.93 -2.56 -5.85
C HIS A 53 -6.59 -3.55 -6.81
N GLN A 54 -6.10 -3.65 -8.03
CA GLN A 54 -6.65 -4.57 -9.02
C GLN A 54 -5.54 -5.25 -9.82
N GLY A 55 -5.77 -6.53 -10.14
CA GLY A 55 -4.96 -7.29 -11.08
C GLY A 55 -5.79 -7.85 -12.24
N TYR A 56 -5.24 -7.89 -13.45
CA TYR A 56 -5.93 -8.45 -14.60
C TYR A 56 -4.99 -9.20 -15.55
N TRP A 57 -5.45 -10.36 -16.02
CA TRP A 57 -4.70 -11.22 -16.94
C TRP A 57 -4.68 -10.68 -18.37
N SER A 58 -3.58 -10.89 -19.08
CA SER A 58 -3.59 -10.83 -20.54
C SER A 58 -4.50 -11.91 -21.13
N SER A 59 -5.02 -11.67 -22.33
CA SER A 59 -5.95 -12.61 -22.99
C SER A 59 -5.34 -13.98 -23.33
N ASP A 60 -4.01 -14.09 -23.31
CA ASP A 60 -3.29 -15.35 -23.49
C ASP A 60 -2.72 -15.92 -22.18
N GLY A 61 -2.98 -15.28 -21.06
CA GLY A 61 -2.58 -15.73 -19.72
C GLY A 61 -1.10 -15.63 -19.40
N LYS A 62 -0.30 -14.92 -20.23
CA LYS A 62 1.14 -14.82 -20.03
C LYS A 62 1.58 -13.69 -19.12
N TYR A 63 0.74 -12.69 -18.97
CA TYR A 63 1.02 -11.50 -18.19
C TYR A 63 -0.12 -11.20 -17.23
N VAL A 64 0.23 -10.59 -16.12
CA VAL A 64 -0.69 -9.89 -15.23
C VAL A 64 -0.26 -8.43 -15.19
N LEU A 65 -1.23 -7.53 -15.31
CA LEU A 65 -1.04 -6.14 -14.93
C LEU A 65 -1.75 -5.91 -13.61
N SER A 66 -1.13 -5.20 -12.70
CA SER A 66 -1.76 -4.74 -11.47
C SER A 66 -1.65 -3.23 -11.32
N THR A 67 -2.54 -2.65 -10.53
CA THR A 67 -2.63 -1.21 -10.31
C THR A 67 -2.60 -0.92 -8.83
N ASP A 68 -1.89 0.12 -8.43
CA ASP A 68 -1.85 0.62 -7.08
C ASP A 68 -2.74 1.85 -6.96
N GLU A 69 -3.75 1.77 -6.11
CA GLU A 69 -4.64 2.88 -5.83
C GLU A 69 -4.13 3.65 -4.63
N ASP A 70 -3.35 4.68 -4.87
CA ASP A 70 -2.84 5.56 -3.83
C ASP A 70 -3.50 6.94 -3.90
N PHE A 71 -4.21 7.32 -2.85
CA PHE A 71 -4.86 8.63 -2.74
C PHE A 71 -3.99 9.69 -2.07
N SER A 72 -2.74 9.37 -1.75
CA SER A 72 -1.79 10.30 -1.15
C SER A 72 -0.46 10.28 -1.89
N PRO A 73 -0.11 11.31 -2.67
CA PRO A 73 1.18 11.37 -3.35
C PRO A 73 2.35 11.61 -2.39
N THR A 74 2.10 11.46 -1.09
CA THR A 74 3.10 11.64 -0.05
C THR A 74 2.92 10.61 1.05
N ARG A 75 4.02 10.10 1.56
CA ARG A 75 4.06 9.09 2.61
C ARG A 75 4.86 9.53 3.83
N THR A 76 4.78 8.72 4.86
CA THR A 76 5.61 8.82 6.05
C THR A 76 6.76 7.82 5.93
N LEU A 77 7.99 8.29 6.13
CA LEU A 77 9.17 7.45 6.19
C LEU A 77 9.68 7.33 7.62
N CYS A 78 9.99 6.10 8.04
CA CYS A 78 10.60 5.82 9.33
C CYS A 78 11.87 5.02 9.19
N GLN A 79 12.83 5.34 10.05
CA GLN A 79 14.12 4.66 10.11
C GLN A 79 14.57 4.52 11.58
N ILE A 80 15.01 3.33 11.95
CA ILE A 80 15.77 3.11 13.16
C ILE A 80 17.21 3.50 12.85
N THR A 81 17.74 4.54 13.53
CA THR A 81 19.04 5.13 13.19
C THR A 81 20.16 4.72 14.12
N SER A 82 19.88 3.92 15.16
CA SER A 82 20.88 3.40 16.09
C SER A 82 20.60 1.95 16.50
N GLY A 83 21.58 1.31 17.13
CA GLY A 83 21.45 -0.06 17.62
C GLY A 83 21.65 -1.13 16.55
N PRO A 84 21.55 -2.42 16.94
CA PRO A 84 21.85 -3.54 16.05
C PRO A 84 20.81 -3.76 14.94
N ASN A 85 19.62 -3.19 15.09
CA ASN A 85 18.51 -3.33 14.14
C ASN A 85 18.28 -2.04 13.34
N ALA A 86 19.32 -1.24 13.14
CA ALA A 86 19.23 -0.02 12.34
C ALA A 86 18.81 -0.35 10.90
N GLY A 87 17.85 0.42 10.36
CA GLY A 87 17.27 0.21 9.04
C GLY A 87 15.93 0.89 8.86
N ALA A 88 15.36 0.80 7.68
CA ALA A 88 14.01 1.28 7.40
C ALA A 88 12.97 0.42 8.15
N THR A 89 11.86 1.03 8.54
CA THR A 89 10.73 0.35 9.17
C THR A 89 9.40 0.95 8.69
N GLY A 90 8.41 0.09 8.45
CA GLY A 90 7.08 0.52 8.04
C GLY A 90 6.41 1.40 9.09
N CYS A 91 5.88 2.53 8.67
CA CYS A 91 5.16 3.45 9.55
C CYS A 91 4.17 4.34 8.80
N GLY A 92 3.30 4.98 9.56
CA GLY A 92 2.42 6.03 9.08
C GLY A 92 2.25 7.10 10.14
N GLU A 93 1.66 8.24 9.79
CA GLU A 93 1.27 9.25 10.77
C GLU A 93 -0.23 9.27 11.00
N PHE A 94 -0.63 9.68 12.20
CA PHE A 94 -2.05 9.86 12.50
C PHE A 94 -2.54 11.19 11.96
N GLY A 95 -3.47 11.19 11.00
CA GLY A 95 -4.01 12.38 10.37
C GLY A 95 -4.78 13.33 11.32
N TRP A 96 -4.98 12.96 12.59
CA TRP A 96 -5.66 13.75 13.61
C TRP A 96 -4.70 14.30 14.69
N THR A 97 -3.39 14.07 14.60
CA THR A 97 -2.35 14.67 15.45
C THR A 97 -1.67 15.85 14.75
N MET A 98 -0.76 16.50 15.43
CA MET A 98 0.10 17.50 14.76
C MET A 98 0.95 16.77 13.68
N PRO A 99 1.00 17.29 12.45
CA PRO A 99 1.78 16.67 11.38
C PRO A 99 3.26 16.55 11.72
N LEU A 100 3.89 15.45 11.31
CA LEU A 100 5.35 15.30 11.38
C LEU A 100 6.06 16.42 10.61
N GLY A 101 5.53 16.73 9.42
CA GLY A 101 6.10 17.72 8.51
C GLY A 101 7.33 17.20 7.76
N ALA A 102 7.79 18.02 6.79
CA ALA A 102 8.91 17.68 5.91
C ALA A 102 10.29 17.65 6.62
N SER A 103 10.40 18.28 7.78
CA SER A 103 11.62 18.14 8.61
C SER A 103 11.51 16.93 9.50
N PRO A 104 12.44 15.96 9.40
CA PRO A 104 12.36 14.76 10.21
C PRO A 104 12.45 15.07 11.71
N VAL A 105 11.67 14.34 12.50
CA VAL A 105 11.86 14.25 13.95
C VAL A 105 12.72 13.03 14.22
N GLU A 106 13.70 13.18 15.10
CA GLU A 106 14.62 12.12 15.45
C GLU A 106 14.92 12.16 16.95
N GLY A 107 14.91 11.01 17.61
CA GLY A 107 15.21 10.93 19.03
C GLY A 107 15.23 9.53 19.59
N ALA A 108 15.85 9.40 20.74
CA ALA A 108 15.84 8.17 21.51
C ALA A 108 14.39 7.80 21.89
N THR A 109 14.11 6.52 21.91
CA THR A 109 12.80 5.99 22.30
C THR A 109 12.82 5.48 23.74
N VAL A 110 11.63 5.43 24.35
CA VAL A 110 11.40 4.74 25.63
C VAL A 110 10.09 3.98 25.55
N PHE A 111 10.03 2.79 26.11
CA PHE A 111 8.82 2.01 26.18
C PHE A 111 7.90 2.49 27.30
N GLY A 112 6.66 2.81 26.98
CA GLY A 112 5.63 3.32 27.89
C GLY A 112 4.52 2.33 28.23
N GLY A 113 4.71 1.04 27.93
CA GLY A 113 3.66 0.04 28.12
C GLY A 113 2.50 0.19 27.16
N SER A 114 1.28 -0.02 27.63
CA SER A 114 0.07 0.24 26.85
C SER A 114 -0.31 1.73 26.81
N GLY A 115 0.14 2.52 27.76
CA GLY A 115 -0.29 3.91 27.93
C GLY A 115 -1.75 4.08 28.36
N CYS A 116 -2.39 3.01 28.84
CA CYS A 116 -3.81 2.93 29.19
C CYS A 116 -4.02 2.80 30.72
N ASP A 117 -5.27 2.95 31.18
CA ASP A 117 -5.64 2.69 32.60
C ASP A 117 -5.78 1.19 32.89
N THR A 118 -5.01 0.36 32.21
CA THR A 118 -4.90 -1.09 32.42
C THR A 118 -3.56 -1.41 33.05
N ASP A 119 -3.53 -2.40 33.91
CA ASP A 119 -2.34 -2.97 34.48
C ASP A 119 -1.98 -4.25 33.74
N LEU A 120 -1.17 -4.14 32.67
CA LEU A 120 -0.79 -5.30 31.86
C LEU A 120 0.34 -6.10 32.47
N ASN A 121 1.17 -5.48 33.32
CA ASN A 121 2.28 -6.14 33.98
C ASN A 121 1.90 -6.78 35.35
N GLY A 122 0.68 -6.53 35.84
CA GLY A 122 0.12 -7.16 37.04
C GLY A 122 0.69 -6.68 38.35
N ASN A 123 1.26 -5.48 38.37
CA ASN A 123 1.92 -4.92 39.58
C ASN A 123 0.99 -4.09 40.50
N GLY A 124 -0.27 -3.92 40.09
CA GLY A 124 -1.29 -3.15 40.81
C GLY A 124 -1.33 -1.67 40.45
N VAL A 125 -0.53 -1.23 39.48
CA VAL A 125 -0.49 0.15 38.99
C VAL A 125 -0.88 0.15 37.50
N SER A 126 -1.65 1.14 37.04
CA SER A 126 -1.95 1.21 35.64
C SER A 126 -0.73 1.60 34.80
N ASP A 127 -0.60 1.04 33.59
CA ASP A 127 0.49 1.37 32.66
C ASP A 127 0.60 2.88 32.43
N ARG A 128 -0.54 3.60 32.37
CA ARG A 128 -0.57 5.05 32.23
C ARG A 128 0.15 5.76 33.36
N ALA A 129 -0.02 5.31 34.57
CA ALA A 129 0.60 5.92 35.75
C ALA A 129 2.10 5.59 35.86
N GLU A 130 2.56 4.57 35.17
CA GLU A 130 3.95 4.15 35.14
C GLU A 130 4.76 4.79 34.01
N VAL A 131 4.11 5.50 33.07
CA VAL A 131 4.82 6.15 31.94
C VAL A 131 5.85 7.13 32.49
N PRO A 132 7.15 6.92 32.25
CA PRO A 132 8.17 7.83 32.77
C PRO A 132 8.06 9.19 32.06
N SER A 133 8.40 10.26 32.75
CA SER A 133 8.41 11.57 32.11
C SER A 133 9.57 11.70 31.10
N ALA A 134 9.37 12.48 30.03
CA ALA A 134 10.43 12.77 29.06
C ALA A 134 11.67 13.37 29.74
N ALA A 135 11.48 14.24 30.73
CA ALA A 135 12.57 14.85 31.50
C ALA A 135 13.39 13.83 32.27
N SER A 136 12.77 12.75 32.76
CA SER A 136 13.49 11.72 33.57
C SER A 136 14.28 10.74 32.69
N THR A 137 13.84 10.50 31.46
CA THR A 137 14.47 9.55 30.55
C THR A 137 15.44 10.19 29.58
N GLY A 138 15.25 11.48 29.27
CA GLY A 138 15.94 12.16 28.18
C GLY A 138 15.50 11.70 26.78
N ALA A 139 14.52 10.80 26.68
CA ALA A 139 13.98 10.34 25.42
C ALA A 139 13.03 11.39 24.81
N THR A 140 13.02 11.46 23.50
CA THR A 140 12.13 12.36 22.73
C THR A 140 10.83 11.65 22.33
N ILE A 141 10.87 10.33 22.22
CA ILE A 141 9.78 9.53 21.66
C ILE A 141 9.38 8.48 22.71
N VAL A 142 8.10 8.48 23.10
CA VAL A 142 7.53 7.36 23.84
C VAL A 142 6.87 6.38 22.90
N VAL A 143 7.09 5.09 23.13
CA VAL A 143 6.53 4.00 22.33
C VAL A 143 5.52 3.23 23.16
N PHE A 144 4.28 3.17 22.70
CA PHE A 144 3.22 2.37 23.31
C PHE A 144 2.89 1.15 22.46
N SER A 145 2.49 0.06 23.08
CA SER A 145 1.87 -1.06 22.37
C SER A 145 0.41 -0.77 22.05
N ARG A 146 -0.05 -1.23 20.89
CA ARG A 146 -1.46 -1.18 20.48
C ARG A 146 -2.33 -2.06 21.38
N GLY A 147 -3.59 -1.65 21.58
CA GLY A 147 -4.59 -2.36 22.38
C GLY A 147 -4.94 -1.63 23.66
N SER A 148 -5.88 -2.16 24.41
CA SER A 148 -6.36 -1.75 25.73
C SER A 148 -7.13 -0.42 25.77
N CYS A 149 -6.77 0.60 25.03
CA CYS A 149 -7.50 1.86 24.90
C CYS A 149 -7.31 2.48 23.52
N PHE A 150 -7.98 3.61 23.27
CA PHE A 150 -7.90 4.31 22.00
C PHE A 150 -6.52 4.90 21.72
N PHE A 151 -6.17 5.06 20.45
CA PHE A 151 -4.93 5.71 20.06
C PHE A 151 -4.85 7.15 20.59
N SER A 152 -5.97 7.88 20.59
CA SER A 152 -6.05 9.22 21.16
C SER A 152 -5.68 9.26 22.65
N ASP A 153 -6.08 8.26 23.44
CA ASP A 153 -5.74 8.17 24.87
C ASP A 153 -4.23 7.97 25.05
N LYS A 154 -3.61 7.16 24.20
CA LYS A 154 -2.15 6.93 24.23
C LYS A 154 -1.37 8.19 23.87
N VAL A 155 -1.81 8.91 22.81
CA VAL A 155 -1.18 10.17 22.43
C VAL A 155 -1.31 11.20 23.55
N ALA A 156 -2.48 11.36 24.16
CA ALA A 156 -2.69 12.24 25.30
C ALA A 156 -1.82 11.84 26.52
N THR A 157 -1.68 10.55 26.76
CA THR A 157 -0.80 10.03 27.85
C THR A 157 0.66 10.41 27.61
N GLY A 158 1.16 10.19 26.40
CA GLY A 158 2.54 10.55 26.05
C GLY A 158 2.79 12.06 26.11
N GLU A 159 1.85 12.86 25.61
CA GLU A 159 1.93 14.32 25.71
C GLU A 159 1.93 14.81 27.16
N ALA A 160 1.06 14.26 28.00
CA ALA A 160 1.00 14.59 29.42
C ALA A 160 2.31 14.22 30.15
N ALA A 161 3.01 13.20 29.71
CA ALA A 161 4.34 12.82 30.21
C ALA A 161 5.49 13.67 29.61
N GLY A 162 5.17 14.62 28.72
CA GLY A 162 6.09 15.61 28.14
C GLY A 162 6.79 15.16 26.86
N TYR A 163 6.31 14.09 26.20
CA TYR A 163 6.88 13.65 24.93
C TYR A 163 6.30 14.42 23.74
N PRO A 164 7.15 15.03 22.89
CA PRO A 164 6.68 15.71 21.69
C PRO A 164 6.27 14.73 20.57
N VAL A 165 6.69 13.46 20.67
CA VAL A 165 6.35 12.42 19.70
C VAL A 165 5.90 11.15 20.41
N VAL A 166 4.80 10.59 19.94
CA VAL A 166 4.23 9.34 20.44
C VAL A 166 4.20 8.33 19.31
N ALA A 167 4.93 7.24 19.44
CA ALA A 167 4.86 6.11 18.54
C ALA A 167 3.96 5.02 19.10
N ILE A 168 3.16 4.37 18.25
CA ILE A 168 2.31 3.25 18.66
C ILE A 168 2.67 2.04 17.78
N GLY A 169 3.25 1.02 18.41
CA GLY A 169 3.60 -0.22 17.75
C GLY A 169 2.40 -1.17 17.64
N ASN A 170 2.27 -1.82 16.48
CA ASN A 170 1.19 -2.79 16.30
C ASN A 170 1.32 -3.95 17.32
N SER A 171 0.18 -4.51 17.72
CA SER A 171 0.15 -5.64 18.64
C SER A 171 0.40 -6.96 17.91
N HIS A 172 0.76 -8.00 18.66
CA HIS A 172 0.92 -9.34 18.13
C HIS A 172 -0.35 -9.81 17.38
N SER A 173 -1.52 -9.69 17.99
CA SER A 173 -2.80 -10.03 17.36
C SER A 173 -3.12 -9.15 16.16
N GLY A 174 -2.79 -7.86 16.21
CA GLY A 174 -2.98 -6.92 15.08
C GLY A 174 -2.11 -7.22 13.88
N SER A 175 -0.97 -7.88 14.10
CA SER A 175 -0.06 -8.36 13.06
C SER A 175 -0.34 -9.81 12.64
N ARG A 176 -1.54 -10.32 12.88
CA ARG A 176 -1.92 -11.73 12.64
C ARG A 176 -0.96 -12.73 13.27
N ASN A 177 -0.71 -12.56 14.55
CA ASN A 177 0.25 -13.36 15.33
C ASN A 177 1.68 -13.27 14.76
N GLY A 178 2.05 -12.11 14.25
CA GLY A 178 3.36 -11.84 13.70
C GLY A 178 3.57 -12.31 12.25
N LEU A 179 2.56 -12.87 11.59
CA LEU A 179 2.64 -13.23 10.16
C LEU A 179 2.83 -12.01 9.27
N VAL A 180 2.25 -10.87 9.64
CA VAL A 180 2.39 -9.58 8.96
C VAL A 180 3.16 -8.62 9.87
N ALA A 181 4.45 -8.90 9.99
CA ALA A 181 5.33 -8.25 10.96
C ALA A 181 5.41 -6.72 10.82
N ASP A 182 5.37 -6.23 9.59
CA ASP A 182 5.52 -4.82 9.26
C ASP A 182 4.17 -4.09 9.11
N ALA A 183 3.03 -4.79 9.28
CA ALA A 183 1.72 -4.16 9.25
C ALA A 183 1.53 -3.19 10.42
N PHE A 184 0.95 -2.05 10.12
CA PHE A 184 0.54 -1.04 11.10
C PHE A 184 -0.85 -0.49 10.73
N LEU A 185 -1.49 0.15 11.71
CA LEU A 185 -2.80 0.74 11.52
C LEU A 185 -2.85 2.11 12.19
N CYS A 186 -2.72 3.16 11.39
CA CYS A 186 -2.85 4.56 11.81
C CYS A 186 -4.31 5.06 11.72
N GLY A 187 -5.28 4.27 12.19
CA GLY A 187 -6.69 4.60 12.12
C GLY A 187 -7.07 5.83 12.94
N GLY A 188 -8.18 6.46 12.54
CA GLY A 188 -8.85 7.48 13.35
C GLY A 188 -9.55 6.85 14.53
N GLN A 189 -9.41 7.40 15.70
CA GLN A 189 -10.14 6.97 16.88
C GLN A 189 -10.57 8.12 17.77
N GLY A 190 -11.81 8.06 18.20
CA GLY A 190 -12.36 8.93 19.22
C GLY A 190 -12.36 10.41 18.82
N SER A 191 -12.37 11.26 19.84
CA SER A 191 -12.27 12.69 19.63
C SER A 191 -10.82 13.06 19.30
N PRO A 192 -10.57 13.96 18.34
CA PRO A 192 -9.23 14.47 18.09
C PRO A 192 -8.60 14.99 19.38
N VAL A 193 -7.34 14.64 19.61
CA VAL A 193 -6.58 15.21 20.74
C VAL A 193 -6.21 16.64 20.34
N ALA A 194 -6.72 17.60 21.07
CA ALA A 194 -6.29 18.98 20.94
C ALA A 194 -4.94 19.17 21.64
N GLY A 195 -3.88 18.67 21.00
CA GLY A 195 -2.53 18.67 21.57
C GLY A 195 -1.49 19.08 20.56
N THR A 196 -0.25 19.11 20.99
CA THR A 196 0.93 19.44 20.17
C THR A 196 1.81 18.24 19.87
N ALA A 197 1.54 17.09 20.47
CA ALA A 197 2.27 15.86 20.20
C ALA A 197 2.01 15.35 18.78
N LYS A 198 3.05 14.89 18.14
CA LYS A 198 3.00 14.20 16.85
C LYS A 198 2.82 12.71 17.06
N GLY A 199 1.97 12.08 16.28
CA GLY A 199 1.66 10.66 16.42
C GLY A 199 2.14 9.84 15.22
N VAL A 200 2.80 8.72 15.50
CA VAL A 200 3.31 7.77 14.51
C VAL A 200 2.83 6.37 14.86
N CYS A 201 2.41 5.58 13.88
CA CYS A 201 2.24 4.15 14.07
C CYS A 201 3.35 3.38 13.35
N ILE A 202 3.80 2.29 13.94
CA ILE A 202 4.87 1.43 13.42
C ILE A 202 4.44 -0.03 13.44
N GLY A 203 5.05 -0.85 12.59
CA GLY A 203 4.83 -2.28 12.55
C GLY A 203 5.23 -2.98 13.86
N HIS A 204 4.72 -4.18 14.06
CA HIS A 204 5.05 -5.02 15.21
C HIS A 204 6.55 -5.32 15.29
N ARG A 205 7.17 -5.70 14.16
CA ARG A 205 8.63 -5.91 14.06
C ARG A 205 9.40 -4.65 14.40
N GLY A 206 9.03 -3.51 13.85
CA GLY A 206 9.69 -2.24 14.10
C GLY A 206 9.67 -1.85 15.58
N MET A 207 8.55 -2.11 16.28
CA MET A 207 8.47 -1.89 17.73
C MET A 207 9.49 -2.76 18.50
N HIS A 208 9.59 -4.05 18.18
CA HIS A 208 10.55 -4.94 18.81
C HIS A 208 12.00 -4.57 18.49
N GLN A 209 12.29 -4.20 17.24
CA GLN A 209 13.61 -3.78 16.80
C GLN A 209 14.12 -2.54 17.54
N LEU A 210 13.23 -1.61 17.90
CA LEU A 210 13.59 -0.41 18.68
C LEU A 210 14.15 -0.77 20.04
N PHE A 211 13.71 -1.88 20.64
CA PHE A 211 14.16 -2.29 21.96
C PHE A 211 15.16 -3.45 21.95
N ASN A 212 15.86 -3.63 20.82
CA ASN A 212 16.86 -4.68 20.59
C ASN A 212 16.32 -6.11 20.74
N ASP A 213 15.03 -6.26 20.60
CA ASP A 213 14.37 -7.53 20.44
C ASP A 213 13.97 -7.65 18.97
N ALA A 214 14.62 -8.55 18.27
CA ALA A 214 14.37 -8.80 16.85
C ALA A 214 13.98 -10.26 16.66
N PRO A 215 12.72 -10.61 17.01
CA PRO A 215 12.25 -11.98 16.88
C PRO A 215 12.33 -12.46 15.44
N ALA A 216 12.62 -13.75 15.28
CA ALA A 216 12.58 -14.37 13.97
C ALA A 216 11.12 -14.50 13.50
N TYR A 217 10.77 -13.75 12.46
CA TYR A 217 9.48 -13.90 11.79
C TYR A 217 9.64 -14.97 10.69
N ALA A 218 9.26 -16.20 11.02
CA ALA A 218 9.32 -17.33 10.06
C ALA A 218 7.92 -17.67 9.58
N ALA A 219 7.73 -17.66 8.26
CA ALA A 219 6.52 -18.22 7.65
C ALA A 219 6.56 -19.76 7.73
N PRO A 220 5.41 -20.45 7.91
CA PRO A 220 4.05 -19.92 7.98
C PRO A 220 3.57 -19.56 9.40
N GLU A 221 4.36 -19.83 10.44
CA GLU A 221 3.91 -19.75 11.83
C GLU A 221 3.96 -18.32 12.39
N GLY A 222 4.72 -17.43 11.74
CA GLY A 222 4.95 -16.08 12.23
C GLY A 222 5.72 -16.05 13.56
N TYR A 223 5.72 -14.90 14.20
CA TYR A 223 6.32 -14.74 15.52
C TYR A 223 5.32 -15.16 16.61
N VAL A 224 5.67 -16.16 17.42
CA VAL A 224 4.76 -16.80 18.38
C VAL A 224 4.97 -16.30 19.81
N ALA A 225 6.11 -15.68 20.16
CA ALA A 225 6.35 -15.23 21.51
C ALA A 225 5.43 -14.06 21.87
N GLY A 226 4.48 -14.32 22.73
CA GLY A 226 3.69 -13.29 23.39
C GLY A 226 4.32 -12.91 24.73
N GLY A 227 4.32 -11.63 25.07
CA GLY A 227 4.73 -11.17 26.40
C GLY A 227 6.20 -10.81 26.57
N ASP A 228 6.91 -10.64 25.49
CA ASP A 228 8.32 -10.22 25.43
C ASP A 228 8.50 -8.71 25.19
N LEU A 229 7.46 -7.93 25.41
CA LEU A 229 7.58 -6.48 25.45
C LEU A 229 8.52 -6.07 26.60
N PRO A 230 9.37 -5.06 26.38
CA PRO A 230 10.29 -4.60 27.42
C PRO A 230 9.53 -4.06 28.66
N ALA A 231 10.21 -3.95 29.79
CA ALA A 231 9.64 -3.29 30.92
C ALA A 231 9.38 -1.80 30.64
N ILE A 232 8.32 -1.24 31.20
CA ILE A 232 8.04 0.19 31.14
C ILE A 232 9.25 0.99 31.60
N GLY A 233 9.64 2.02 30.84
CA GLY A 233 10.84 2.81 31.12
C GLY A 233 12.12 2.31 30.46
N THR A 234 12.09 1.17 29.76
CA THR A 234 13.24 0.70 28.97
C THR A 234 13.56 1.68 27.84
N LEU A 235 14.81 2.14 27.78
CA LEU A 235 15.31 2.97 26.69
C LEU A 235 15.56 2.11 25.44
N GLY A 236 15.16 2.60 24.31
CA GLY A 236 15.33 1.95 23.01
C GLY A 236 16.24 2.72 22.06
N ALA A 237 16.35 2.19 20.86
CA ALA A 237 17.09 2.80 19.75
C ALA A 237 16.48 4.15 19.35
N THR A 238 17.21 4.89 18.51
CA THR A 238 16.74 6.16 17.95
C THR A 238 15.83 5.88 16.77
N LEU A 239 14.65 6.50 16.80
CA LEU A 239 13.70 6.51 15.69
C LEU A 239 13.75 7.88 14.99
N ARG A 240 13.87 7.85 13.68
CA ARG A 240 13.68 9.00 12.81
C ARG A 240 12.37 8.81 12.04
N ALA A 241 11.52 9.83 12.03
CA ALA A 241 10.26 9.83 11.29
C ALA A 241 10.09 11.15 10.53
N GLN A 242 9.61 11.08 9.31
CA GLN A 242 9.39 12.23 8.44
C GLN A 242 8.08 12.03 7.68
N GLY A 243 7.19 13.01 7.73
CA GLY A 243 5.94 13.03 6.99
C GLY A 243 6.04 13.85 5.69
N GLY A 244 5.03 13.71 4.83
CA GLY A 244 4.90 14.50 3.62
C GLY A 244 6.05 14.30 2.61
N VAL A 245 6.64 13.13 2.56
CA VAL A 245 7.66 12.78 1.56
C VAL A 245 6.94 12.39 0.29
N PHE A 246 7.20 13.13 -0.80
CA PHE A 246 6.61 12.81 -2.09
C PHE A 246 7.18 11.51 -2.63
N ASP A 247 6.30 10.59 -3.04
CA ASP A 247 6.62 9.31 -3.67
C ASP A 247 5.76 9.00 -4.90
N GLY A 248 4.81 9.87 -5.20
CA GLY A 248 3.95 9.74 -6.38
C GLY A 248 2.56 9.19 -6.06
N TRP A 249 1.76 8.99 -7.10
CA TRP A 249 0.34 8.65 -7.01
C TRP A 249 0.05 7.16 -7.25
N GLY A 250 0.99 6.27 -7.11
CA GLY A 250 0.82 4.87 -7.42
C GLY A 250 1.15 4.50 -8.88
N TYR A 251 1.37 3.22 -9.10
CA TYR A 251 1.93 2.68 -10.34
C TYR A 251 1.05 1.60 -10.95
N VAL A 252 1.38 1.25 -12.20
CA VAL A 252 0.96 0.00 -12.83
C VAL A 252 2.16 -0.92 -12.86
N HIS A 253 1.99 -2.17 -12.48
CA HIS A 253 3.01 -3.21 -12.54
C HIS A 253 2.67 -4.22 -13.64
N LEU A 254 3.68 -4.66 -14.37
CA LEU A 254 3.59 -5.75 -15.33
C LEU A 254 4.35 -6.96 -14.78
N HIS A 255 3.66 -8.09 -14.69
CA HIS A 255 4.24 -9.33 -14.16
C HIS A 255 4.27 -10.43 -15.22
N ASP A 256 5.29 -11.30 -15.15
CA ASP A 256 5.31 -12.56 -15.89
C ASP A 256 4.42 -13.58 -15.19
N ALA A 257 3.29 -13.89 -15.80
CA ALA A 257 2.32 -14.84 -15.27
C ALA A 257 2.61 -16.31 -15.67
N THR A 258 3.72 -16.57 -16.33
CA THR A 258 4.20 -17.92 -16.57
C THR A 258 4.98 -18.48 -15.38
N ASP A 259 5.41 -17.60 -14.46
CA ASP A 259 5.96 -17.94 -13.15
C ASP A 259 4.90 -17.70 -12.06
N PRO A 260 4.64 -18.68 -11.18
CA PRO A 260 3.65 -18.52 -10.12
C PRO A 260 3.99 -17.41 -9.10
N ASN A 261 5.25 -16.99 -8.98
CA ASN A 261 5.67 -15.89 -8.11
C ASN A 261 5.49 -14.52 -8.78
N LEU A 262 4.92 -14.47 -9.97
CA LEU A 262 4.57 -13.24 -10.67
C LEU A 262 5.71 -12.20 -10.66
N PRO A 263 6.94 -12.54 -11.11
CA PRO A 263 8.04 -11.59 -11.09
C PRO A 263 7.71 -10.36 -11.90
N GLU A 264 8.04 -9.20 -11.36
CA GLU A 264 7.85 -7.91 -12.01
C GLU A 264 8.78 -7.75 -13.21
N LEU A 265 8.21 -7.33 -14.33
CA LEU A 265 8.93 -7.07 -15.58
C LEU A 265 9.14 -5.58 -15.83
N ASP A 266 8.20 -4.74 -15.41
CA ASP A 266 8.21 -3.30 -15.65
C ASP A 266 7.16 -2.59 -14.80
N THR A 267 7.36 -1.29 -14.57
CA THR A 267 6.40 -0.39 -13.94
C THR A 267 6.02 0.75 -14.87
N TYR A 268 4.87 1.36 -14.66
CA TYR A 268 4.41 2.51 -15.41
C TYR A 268 3.58 3.44 -14.54
N ALA A 269 3.87 4.72 -14.60
CA ALA A 269 2.99 5.79 -14.14
C ALA A 269 2.94 6.91 -15.19
N ILE A 270 1.89 7.69 -15.16
CA ILE A 270 1.84 8.92 -15.97
C ILE A 270 2.87 9.92 -15.43
N PRO A 271 3.52 10.76 -16.29
CA PRO A 271 4.54 11.69 -15.82
C PRO A 271 4.05 12.63 -14.71
N GLU A 272 2.80 13.04 -14.76
CA GLU A 272 2.18 13.92 -13.77
C GLU A 272 2.04 13.24 -12.39
N ALA A 273 1.88 11.91 -12.35
CA ALA A 273 1.81 11.17 -11.09
C ALA A 273 3.17 11.11 -10.37
N LEU A 274 4.27 11.30 -11.08
CA LEU A 274 5.63 11.29 -10.56
C LEU A 274 6.23 12.69 -10.36
N ASP A 275 5.47 13.76 -10.57
CA ASP A 275 5.93 15.13 -10.43
C ASP A 275 5.29 15.81 -9.20
N PRO A 276 6.10 16.24 -8.20
CA PRO A 276 5.59 16.93 -7.02
C PRO A 276 4.74 18.19 -7.31
N ALA A 277 4.90 18.79 -8.49
CA ALA A 277 4.06 19.92 -8.91
C ALA A 277 2.59 19.54 -9.05
N TYR A 278 2.29 18.27 -9.23
CA TYR A 278 0.94 17.74 -9.37
C TYR A 278 0.44 17.02 -8.10
N ALA A 279 1.14 17.11 -7.00
CA ALA A 279 0.73 16.50 -5.74
C ALA A 279 -0.60 17.05 -5.21
N THR A 280 -0.96 18.28 -5.56
CA THR A 280 -2.21 18.91 -5.11
C THR A 280 -2.83 19.79 -6.21
N GLY A 281 -4.16 19.92 -6.21
CA GLY A 281 -4.88 20.86 -7.07
C GLY A 281 -5.26 20.33 -8.45
N PHE A 282 -4.93 19.08 -8.78
CA PHE A 282 -5.19 18.48 -10.09
C PHE A 282 -6.15 17.27 -10.01
N GLY A 283 -6.75 17.03 -8.86
CA GLY A 283 -7.52 15.81 -8.60
C GLY A 283 -6.62 14.64 -8.26
N ASN A 284 -7.20 13.45 -8.17
CA ASN A 284 -6.45 12.22 -7.95
C ASN A 284 -5.82 11.77 -9.27
N LEU A 285 -4.51 11.60 -9.29
CA LEU A 285 -3.76 11.15 -10.47
C LEU A 285 -3.32 9.68 -10.34
N THR A 286 -3.87 8.96 -9.39
CA THR A 286 -3.65 7.53 -9.20
C THR A 286 -4.41 6.71 -10.22
N VAL A 287 -3.94 5.49 -10.48
CA VAL A 287 -4.66 4.50 -11.28
C VAL A 287 -5.62 3.69 -10.40
N HIS A 288 -6.85 3.43 -10.89
CA HIS A 288 -7.81 2.59 -10.17
C HIS A 288 -7.89 1.19 -10.77
N GLU A 289 -8.34 1.07 -12.01
CA GLU A 289 -8.54 -0.21 -12.66
C GLU A 289 -7.71 -0.38 -13.92
N VAL A 290 -7.37 -1.65 -14.18
CA VAL A 290 -6.83 -2.12 -15.46
C VAL A 290 -7.72 -3.21 -16.05
N LYS A 291 -7.91 -3.17 -17.35
CA LYS A 291 -8.44 -4.29 -18.14
C LYS A 291 -7.58 -4.46 -19.38
N THR A 292 -7.31 -5.71 -19.73
CA THR A 292 -6.61 -6.02 -20.97
C THR A 292 -7.58 -6.18 -22.14
N ASP A 293 -7.07 -6.05 -23.34
CA ASP A 293 -7.88 -6.26 -24.55
C ASP A 293 -8.39 -7.72 -24.60
N PRO A 294 -9.71 -7.93 -24.74
CA PRO A 294 -10.28 -9.27 -24.76
C PRO A 294 -9.94 -10.07 -26.03
N ARG A 295 -9.39 -9.43 -27.07
CA ARG A 295 -8.95 -10.11 -28.27
C ARG A 295 -7.68 -10.90 -28.03
N PHE A 296 -7.67 -12.17 -28.42
CA PHE A 296 -6.56 -13.08 -28.13
C PHE A 296 -5.20 -12.55 -28.64
N LYS A 297 -4.21 -12.53 -27.79
CA LYS A 297 -2.84 -12.04 -28.05
C LYS A 297 -2.74 -10.57 -28.45
N LYS A 298 -3.74 -9.76 -28.15
CA LYS A 298 -3.64 -8.32 -28.23
C LYS A 298 -3.16 -7.78 -26.89
N ASN A 299 -1.88 -7.46 -26.82
CA ASN A 299 -1.24 -6.96 -25.60
C ASN A 299 -1.50 -5.46 -25.47
N LEU A 300 -2.76 -5.10 -25.28
CA LEU A 300 -3.23 -3.76 -24.97
C LEU A 300 -3.88 -3.74 -23.60
N ALA A 301 -3.63 -2.69 -22.85
CA ALA A 301 -4.24 -2.43 -21.56
C ALA A 301 -4.96 -1.09 -21.57
N TYR A 302 -6.03 -1.01 -20.82
CA TYR A 302 -6.87 0.16 -20.64
C TYR A 302 -6.94 0.46 -19.15
N PHE A 303 -6.61 1.68 -18.77
CA PHE A 303 -6.55 2.09 -17.37
C PHE A 303 -7.52 3.24 -17.10
N SER A 304 -8.22 3.18 -15.98
CA SER A 304 -8.93 4.32 -15.43
C SER A 304 -8.00 5.03 -14.43
N TYR A 305 -7.68 6.28 -14.72
CA TYR A 305 -6.73 7.11 -13.97
C TYR A 305 -7.41 8.31 -13.33
N TYR A 306 -8.56 8.13 -12.73
CA TYR A 306 -9.33 9.20 -12.10
C TYR A 306 -9.30 10.51 -12.91
N ALA A 307 -8.75 11.61 -12.34
CA ALA A 307 -8.66 12.90 -13.01
C ALA A 307 -7.74 12.90 -14.25
N ALA A 308 -6.81 11.96 -14.34
CA ALA A 308 -5.94 11.81 -15.51
C ALA A 308 -6.58 11.01 -16.66
N GLY A 309 -7.81 10.55 -16.52
CA GLY A 309 -8.62 10.04 -17.62
C GLY A 309 -8.42 8.58 -17.96
N LEU A 310 -8.71 8.23 -19.21
CA LEU A 310 -8.39 6.93 -19.80
C LEU A 310 -6.95 6.93 -20.31
N ARG A 311 -6.19 5.89 -19.94
CA ARG A 311 -4.88 5.61 -20.56
C ARG A 311 -4.95 4.30 -21.31
N VAL A 312 -4.26 4.23 -22.43
CA VAL A 312 -4.13 3.03 -23.26
C VAL A 312 -2.65 2.74 -23.44
N ALA A 313 -2.23 1.54 -23.11
CA ALA A 313 -0.85 1.11 -23.26
C ALA A 313 -0.73 -0.21 -24.03
N SER A 314 0.37 -0.39 -24.73
CA SER A 314 0.85 -1.70 -25.15
C SER A 314 1.78 -2.27 -24.08
N PHE A 315 1.81 -3.59 -23.94
CA PHE A 315 2.68 -4.26 -22.95
C PHE A 315 3.26 -5.57 -23.50
N GLY A 316 4.33 -6.04 -22.91
CA GLY A 316 4.96 -7.29 -23.30
C GLY A 316 6.38 -7.43 -22.76
N PRO A 317 7.26 -8.24 -23.37
CA PRO A 317 8.63 -8.44 -22.90
C PRO A 317 9.49 -7.17 -22.88
N GLY A 318 9.06 -6.11 -23.58
CA GLY A 318 9.72 -4.81 -23.61
C GLY A 318 9.15 -3.80 -22.63
N GLY A 319 8.29 -4.23 -21.71
CA GLY A 319 7.65 -3.37 -20.71
C GLY A 319 6.30 -2.81 -21.15
N ILE A 320 5.91 -1.71 -20.52
CA ILE A 320 4.64 -0.99 -20.71
C ILE A 320 4.94 0.31 -21.46
N GLN A 321 4.17 0.57 -22.51
CA GLN A 321 4.28 1.81 -23.27
C GLN A 321 2.92 2.45 -23.48
N GLU A 322 2.70 3.66 -22.98
CA GLU A 322 1.51 4.45 -23.32
C GLU A 322 1.47 4.74 -24.80
N ILE A 323 0.33 4.47 -25.42
CA ILE A 323 0.10 4.68 -26.86
C ILE A 323 -1.12 5.56 -27.14
N GLY A 324 -1.83 5.99 -26.10
CA GLY A 324 -2.96 6.91 -26.22
C GLY A 324 -3.64 7.19 -24.91
N HIS A 325 -4.33 8.32 -24.87
CA HIS A 325 -5.13 8.71 -23.71
C HIS A 325 -6.35 9.53 -24.13
N TYR A 326 -7.25 9.71 -23.18
CA TYR A 326 -8.39 10.60 -23.33
C TYR A 326 -8.71 11.27 -21.99
N ILE A 327 -8.73 12.59 -21.99
CA ILE A 327 -9.20 13.43 -20.87
C ILE A 327 -10.32 14.29 -21.44
N ALA A 328 -11.48 14.31 -20.79
CA ALA A 328 -12.63 15.10 -21.22
C ALA A 328 -12.36 16.60 -21.07
N GLU A 329 -12.93 17.40 -21.97
CA GLU A 329 -12.99 18.85 -21.78
C GLU A 329 -13.82 19.15 -20.50
N GLY A 330 -13.24 19.88 -19.57
CA GLY A 330 -13.82 20.13 -18.25
C GLY A 330 -13.45 19.12 -17.18
N GLY A 331 -12.62 18.13 -17.54
CA GLY A 331 -12.14 17.10 -16.62
C GLY A 331 -13.00 15.84 -16.63
N ASN A 332 -12.54 14.85 -15.90
CA ASN A 332 -13.22 13.58 -15.63
C ASN A 332 -12.70 13.02 -14.30
N ASP A 333 -13.41 12.02 -13.78
CA ASP A 333 -13.02 11.25 -12.59
C ASP A 333 -13.29 9.76 -12.85
N PHE A 334 -12.50 9.17 -13.78
CA PHE A 334 -12.71 7.81 -14.25
C PHE A 334 -12.29 6.77 -13.22
N TRP A 335 -13.28 6.10 -12.68
CA TRP A 335 -13.13 5.07 -11.66
C TRP A 335 -13.01 3.66 -12.24
N GLY A 336 -13.78 3.33 -13.29
CA GLY A 336 -13.80 2.00 -13.86
C GLY A 336 -13.59 1.99 -15.36
N VAL A 337 -13.02 0.89 -15.89
CA VAL A 337 -12.87 0.63 -17.32
C VAL A 337 -13.32 -0.79 -17.67
N PHE A 338 -14.12 -0.95 -18.71
CA PHE A 338 -14.54 -2.26 -19.20
C PHE A 338 -14.50 -2.30 -20.74
N PRO A 339 -13.62 -3.11 -21.35
CA PRO A 339 -13.57 -3.30 -22.79
C PRO A 339 -14.67 -4.28 -23.24
N LEU A 340 -15.76 -3.74 -23.79
CA LEU A 340 -16.87 -4.51 -24.31
C LEU A 340 -16.60 -4.94 -25.76
N CYS A 341 -16.37 -6.21 -25.95
CA CYS A 341 -16.16 -6.81 -27.27
C CYS A 341 -17.47 -7.41 -27.81
N THR A 342 -18.00 -6.85 -28.87
CA THR A 342 -19.25 -7.30 -29.54
C THR A 342 -19.07 -7.43 -31.06
N GLY A 343 -19.86 -8.28 -31.68
CA GLY A 343 -19.87 -8.41 -33.15
C GLY A 343 -18.51 -8.82 -33.72
N GLN A 344 -17.94 -8.01 -34.62
CA GLN A 344 -16.66 -8.32 -35.26
C GLN A 344 -15.48 -8.40 -34.31
N CYS A 345 -15.56 -7.74 -33.17
CA CYS A 345 -14.54 -7.81 -32.14
C CYS A 345 -14.42 -9.23 -31.54
N GLN A 346 -15.48 -10.03 -31.56
CA GLN A 346 -15.51 -11.41 -31.04
C GLN A 346 -14.98 -12.44 -32.03
N LEU A 347 -14.78 -12.06 -33.30
CA LEU A 347 -14.28 -12.98 -34.31
C LEU A 347 -12.76 -13.10 -34.22
N ASN A 348 -12.27 -14.34 -34.42
CA ASN A 348 -10.82 -14.59 -34.49
C ASN A 348 -10.24 -13.87 -35.71
N ASP A 349 -8.95 -13.60 -35.73
CA ASP A 349 -8.23 -12.92 -36.83
C ASP A 349 -8.46 -13.55 -38.21
N ARG A 350 -8.73 -14.87 -38.25
CA ARG A 350 -9.03 -15.60 -39.50
C ARG A 350 -10.41 -15.30 -40.09
N ASP A 351 -11.37 -14.97 -39.24
CA ASP A 351 -12.77 -14.73 -39.60
C ASP A 351 -13.09 -13.23 -39.69
N GLN A 352 -12.15 -12.37 -39.34
CA GLN A 352 -12.25 -10.92 -39.49
C GLN A 352 -11.99 -10.54 -40.94
N GLY A 353 -13.05 -10.53 -41.78
CA GLY A 353 -12.97 -10.07 -43.15
C GLY A 353 -12.40 -8.65 -43.27
N ARG A 354 -12.18 -8.17 -44.52
CA ARG A 354 -11.74 -6.80 -44.81
C ARG A 354 -12.83 -5.77 -44.42
N GLY A 355 -13.04 -5.58 -43.11
CA GLY A 355 -13.97 -4.61 -42.54
C GLY A 355 -13.26 -3.37 -42.01
N ASN A 356 -14.04 -2.39 -41.56
CA ASN A 356 -13.53 -1.21 -40.89
C ASN A 356 -12.79 -1.64 -39.59
N ASP A 357 -11.49 -1.39 -39.51
CA ASP A 357 -10.64 -1.82 -38.38
C ASP A 357 -11.18 -1.31 -37.03
N ASN A 358 -11.83 -0.15 -36.99
CA ASN A 358 -12.45 0.35 -35.79
C ASN A 358 -13.62 -0.52 -35.30
N ALA A 359 -14.35 -1.21 -36.17
CA ALA A 359 -15.44 -2.11 -35.78
C ALA A 359 -14.92 -3.40 -35.11
N LYS A 360 -13.64 -3.72 -35.30
CA LYS A 360 -12.97 -4.89 -34.73
C LYS A 360 -12.41 -4.64 -33.33
N ARG A 361 -12.47 -3.40 -32.86
CA ARG A 361 -11.94 -3.00 -31.55
C ARG A 361 -13.04 -2.94 -30.50
N PRO A 362 -12.74 -3.23 -29.23
CA PRO A 362 -13.73 -3.12 -28.17
C PRO A 362 -14.23 -1.68 -28.01
N LEU A 363 -15.44 -1.55 -27.55
CA LEU A 363 -15.91 -0.31 -26.93
C LEU A 363 -15.36 -0.28 -25.50
N LEU A 364 -14.86 0.86 -25.08
CA LEU A 364 -14.39 1.09 -23.72
C LEU A 364 -15.49 1.78 -22.94
N LEU A 365 -16.10 1.05 -22.03
CA LEU A 365 -17.09 1.59 -21.10
C LEU A 365 -16.33 2.12 -19.89
N MET A 366 -16.39 3.45 -19.70
CA MET A 366 -15.74 4.13 -18.58
C MET A 366 -16.78 4.55 -17.57
N SER A 367 -16.58 4.20 -16.31
CA SER A 367 -17.38 4.68 -15.19
C SER A 367 -16.74 5.96 -14.65
N ASP A 368 -17.43 7.08 -14.79
CA ASP A 368 -17.02 8.37 -14.27
C ASP A 368 -17.82 8.69 -13.01
N ARG A 369 -17.17 9.09 -11.92
CA ARG A 369 -17.82 9.32 -10.63
C ARG A 369 -18.71 10.56 -10.63
N ASP A 370 -18.43 11.51 -11.51
CA ASP A 370 -19.13 12.80 -11.58
C ASP A 370 -20.20 12.81 -12.67
N SER A 371 -19.94 12.18 -13.84
CA SER A 371 -20.76 12.31 -15.03
C SER A 371 -21.38 10.99 -15.52
N GLY A 372 -21.07 9.86 -14.88
CA GLY A 372 -21.69 8.56 -15.15
C GLY A 372 -20.97 7.76 -16.23
N LEU A 373 -21.68 7.21 -17.22
CA LEU A 373 -21.13 6.31 -18.22
C LEU A 373 -20.63 7.04 -19.46
N TRP A 374 -19.35 6.83 -19.78
CA TRP A 374 -18.75 7.20 -21.07
C TRP A 374 -18.52 5.96 -21.94
N ILE A 375 -18.71 6.11 -23.24
CA ILE A 375 -18.47 5.06 -24.23
C ILE A 375 -17.43 5.56 -25.21
N LEU A 376 -16.23 5.01 -25.13
CA LEU A 376 -15.08 5.41 -25.93
C LEU A 376 -14.61 4.27 -26.84
N ARG A 377 -13.75 4.57 -27.79
CA ARG A 377 -13.05 3.57 -28.61
C ARG A 377 -11.64 4.06 -28.92
N TYR A 378 -10.67 3.22 -28.64
CA TYR A 378 -9.30 3.50 -29.05
C TYR A 378 -9.18 3.39 -30.57
N THR A 379 -8.66 4.44 -31.22
CA THR A 379 -8.52 4.52 -32.69
C THR A 379 -7.08 4.67 -33.15
N GLY A 380 -6.11 4.67 -32.22
CA GLY A 380 -4.69 4.76 -32.49
C GLY A 380 -4.11 3.52 -33.16
N LYS A 381 -2.80 3.49 -33.37
CA LYS A 381 -2.10 2.30 -33.86
C LYS A 381 -1.96 1.27 -32.73
N GLU A 382 -2.08 -0.01 -33.12
CA GLU A 382 -1.86 -1.17 -32.23
C GLU A 382 -0.49 -1.79 -32.49
#